data_b5eabdb6917c3fb8569c1a084b9c4731
#
_entry.id   b5eabdb6917c3fb8569c1a084b9c4731
#
_cell.length_a   1.000
_cell.length_b   1.000
_cell.length_c   1.000
_cell.angle_alpha   90.00
_cell.angle_beta   90.00
_cell.angle_gamma   90.00
#
_symmetry.space_group_name_H-M   'P 1'
#
loop_
_entity.id
_entity.type
_entity.pdbx_description
1 polymer ?
#
loop_
_entity_poly.entity_id
_entity_poly.type
_entity_poly.pdbx_seq_one_letter_code
_entity_poly.pdbx_strand_id
1 'polypeptide(L)'
;MVRLRRLARILLALSVIGMFVVGAMPVIQAASVGLPVVTGPRGTLDELFGQVAAKVPEFGGMYRQGSTWVVYLTNPARQAAAVAAIQAVFGSSFDTRGGVRVLPATYGFGQLAAWHARMGSLFDIRGVLLTDIDEAANRLKVGVDGSSFAASMVQARLIQLGIPRASVNLVRLQPLVPTATLRDQIRPIEGGIQIAFSIYLCTLGFNAVRTGVNGFVVNSHCTDVQGQVTGTQHYQPSVANGNLIGTEIADPAWDPMKCPLGLTGHLCRYSDTAYSQRAAGVTADQGFIAQTTAVNSGSLTISGQFRIVSKGPSVVGDVVNKVGRTTGWSQGQVTATCVDVIVLGSLNADVCQDEVSASVGAGDSGSPVFAITSGNDVQLRGILWGGSLDGTTFVYSPIANIERADELGPLTVCSVGFTC
;
A
#
# COMPACT_ATOMS: atom_id res chain seq x y z
N MET A 1 -17.83 -52.85 -53.68
CA MET A 1 -17.40 -54.28 -53.62
C MET A 1 -16.47 -54.40 -52.42
N VAL A 2 -17.00 -55.04 -51.35
CA VAL A 2 -16.50 -56.30 -50.76
C VAL A 2 -15.12 -56.11 -50.08
N ARG A 3 -14.89 -56.36 -48.80
CA ARG A 3 -15.50 -57.18 -47.73
C ARG A 3 -14.95 -56.82 -46.36
N LEU A 4 -15.85 -56.91 -45.37
CA LEU A 4 -15.53 -57.12 -43.95
C LEU A 4 -14.56 -58.27 -43.75
N ARG A 5 -13.73 -58.21 -42.70
CA ARG A 5 -13.49 -59.37 -41.80
C ARG A 5 -13.21 -58.94 -40.37
N ARG A 6 -14.10 -59.38 -39.52
CA ARG A 6 -13.97 -59.49 -38.06
C ARG A 6 -12.90 -60.53 -37.71
N LEU A 7 -12.20 -60.33 -36.60
CA LEU A 7 -11.79 -61.46 -35.77
C LEU A 7 -11.73 -61.00 -34.30
N ALA A 8 -12.58 -61.61 -33.51
CA ALA A 8 -12.61 -61.59 -32.06
C ALA A 8 -11.74 -62.76 -31.51
N ARG A 9 -11.40 -62.64 -30.25
CA ARG A 9 -10.91 -63.71 -29.27
C ARG A 9 -9.59 -63.24 -28.63
N ILE A 10 -9.28 -63.39 -27.32
CA ILE A 10 -9.77 -64.31 -26.28
C ILE A 10 -9.46 -63.63 -24.92
N LEU A 11 -10.41 -63.69 -23.99
CA LEU A 11 -10.20 -63.46 -22.55
C LEU A 11 -9.29 -64.56 -21.98
N LEU A 12 -8.29 -64.20 -21.21
CA LEU A 12 -7.66 -65.07 -20.22
C LEU A 12 -7.62 -64.34 -18.87
N ALA A 13 -8.52 -64.76 -18.01
CA ALA A 13 -8.52 -64.36 -16.60
C ALA A 13 -7.41 -65.14 -15.87
N LEU A 14 -6.46 -64.43 -15.31
CA LEU A 14 -5.55 -64.94 -14.29
C LEU A 14 -5.89 -64.24 -12.97
N SER A 15 -6.61 -64.98 -12.13
CA SER A 15 -6.85 -64.62 -10.73
C SER A 15 -5.55 -64.85 -9.95
N VAL A 16 -4.89 -63.74 -9.58
CA VAL A 16 -3.84 -63.78 -8.56
C VAL A 16 -4.46 -63.29 -7.27
N ILE A 17 -4.69 -64.22 -6.35
CA ILE A 17 -5.07 -63.95 -4.97
C ILE A 17 -3.84 -63.37 -4.27
N GLY A 18 -3.74 -62.08 -4.20
CA GLY A 18 -2.78 -61.37 -3.38
C GLY A 18 -3.30 -61.23 -1.96
N MET A 19 -2.74 -61.98 -1.07
CA MET A 19 -3.00 -61.92 0.38
C MET A 19 -2.46 -60.59 0.90
N PHE A 20 -3.33 -59.57 1.09
CA PHE A 20 -2.95 -58.33 1.76
C PHE A 20 -2.76 -58.61 3.25
N VAL A 21 -1.50 -58.69 3.69
CA VAL A 21 -1.14 -58.54 5.09
C VAL A 21 -1.36 -57.09 5.47
N VAL A 22 -2.45 -56.83 6.18
CA VAL A 22 -2.70 -55.53 6.81
C VAL A 22 -1.73 -55.40 7.98
N GLY A 23 -0.55 -54.86 7.72
CA GLY A 23 0.34 -54.40 8.77
C GLY A 23 -0.29 -53.22 9.49
N ALA A 24 -0.62 -53.40 10.77
CA ALA A 24 -1.04 -52.29 11.62
C ALA A 24 0.10 -51.26 11.69
N MET A 25 -0.07 -50.11 11.02
CA MET A 25 0.81 -48.95 11.22
C MET A 25 0.61 -48.47 12.67
N PRO A 26 1.67 -48.22 13.42
CA PRO A 26 1.54 -47.59 14.73
C PRO A 26 0.97 -46.18 14.51
N VAL A 27 -0.17 -45.91 15.13
CA VAL A 27 -0.72 -44.55 15.25
C VAL A 27 0.30 -43.80 16.10
N ILE A 28 1.11 -42.97 15.44
CA ILE A 28 1.92 -41.98 16.13
C ILE A 28 0.93 -40.95 16.69
N GLN A 29 0.58 -41.11 17.96
CA GLN A 29 -0.07 -40.05 18.71
C GLN A 29 0.87 -38.83 18.69
N ALA A 30 0.53 -37.82 17.87
CA ALA A 30 1.17 -36.53 17.97
C ALA A 30 0.96 -36.03 19.41
N ALA A 31 2.03 -36.07 20.21
CA ALA A 31 2.03 -35.36 21.47
C ALA A 31 1.63 -33.93 21.20
N SER A 32 0.48 -33.52 21.71
CA SER A 32 0.10 -32.10 21.71
C SER A 32 1.17 -31.36 22.51
N VAL A 33 2.12 -30.75 21.81
CA VAL A 33 3.01 -29.76 22.41
C VAL A 33 2.09 -28.64 22.84
N GLY A 34 1.72 -28.64 24.10
CA GLY A 34 0.99 -27.53 24.70
C GLY A 34 1.80 -26.29 24.45
N LEU A 35 1.24 -25.36 23.66
CA LEU A 35 1.81 -24.02 23.53
C LEU A 35 2.05 -23.49 24.94
N PRO A 36 3.21 -22.91 25.25
CA PRO A 36 3.47 -22.35 26.57
C PRO A 36 2.33 -21.37 26.89
N VAL A 37 1.60 -21.64 27.97
CA VAL A 37 0.61 -20.73 28.49
C VAL A 37 1.37 -19.46 28.85
N VAL A 38 1.15 -18.39 28.10
CA VAL A 38 1.71 -17.07 28.41
C VAL A 38 1.05 -16.62 29.72
N THR A 39 1.72 -16.85 30.84
CA THR A 39 1.32 -16.40 32.17
C THR A 39 1.78 -14.94 32.37
N GLY A 40 1.22 -14.04 31.55
CA GLY A 40 1.40 -12.60 31.73
C GLY A 40 0.19 -11.99 32.45
N PRO A 41 0.33 -10.75 32.99
CA PRO A 41 -0.77 -10.00 33.56
C PRO A 41 -1.88 -9.85 32.51
N ARG A 42 -3.15 -10.07 32.91
CA ARG A 42 -4.31 -9.93 32.01
C ARG A 42 -4.95 -8.57 32.24
N GLY A 43 -5.18 -7.84 31.16
CA GLY A 43 -5.80 -6.52 31.14
C GLY A 43 -4.99 -5.51 30.33
N THR A 44 -5.58 -4.35 30.07
CA THR A 44 -4.87 -3.20 29.50
C THR A 44 -3.87 -2.64 30.52
N LEU A 45 -2.91 -1.85 30.05
CA LEU A 45 -1.92 -1.24 30.94
C LEU A 45 -2.61 -0.38 32.02
N ASP A 46 -3.60 0.40 31.65
CA ASP A 46 -4.36 1.25 32.57
C ASP A 46 -5.13 0.45 33.62
N GLU A 47 -5.69 -0.71 33.25
CA GLU A 47 -6.34 -1.62 34.20
C GLU A 47 -5.33 -2.19 35.20
N LEU A 48 -4.13 -2.56 34.75
CA LEU A 48 -3.07 -3.05 35.62
C LEU A 48 -2.59 -1.93 36.56
N PHE A 49 -2.41 -0.73 36.05
CA PHE A 49 -2.08 0.43 36.90
C PHE A 49 -3.20 0.76 37.88
N GLY A 50 -4.46 0.62 37.48
CA GLY A 50 -5.60 0.72 38.35
C GLY A 50 -5.57 -0.29 39.53
N GLN A 51 -5.14 -1.54 39.25
CA GLN A 51 -4.96 -2.57 40.29
C GLN A 51 -3.82 -2.23 41.25
N VAL A 52 -2.72 -1.62 40.76
CA VAL A 52 -1.65 -1.12 41.65
C VAL A 52 -2.16 0.04 42.49
N ALA A 53 -2.83 1.02 41.89
CA ALA A 53 -3.41 2.18 42.58
C ALA A 53 -4.45 1.80 43.64
N ALA A 54 -5.23 0.74 43.41
CA ALA A 54 -6.16 0.21 44.40
C ALA A 54 -5.46 -0.33 45.65
N LYS A 55 -4.22 -0.84 45.53
CA LYS A 55 -3.39 -1.32 46.64
C LYS A 55 -2.58 -0.21 47.30
N VAL A 56 -2.14 0.75 46.49
CA VAL A 56 -1.31 1.89 46.89
C VAL A 56 -1.85 3.16 46.22
N PRO A 57 -2.79 3.88 46.87
CA PRO A 57 -3.44 5.07 46.29
C PRO A 57 -2.44 6.18 45.89
N GLU A 58 -1.27 6.19 46.49
CA GLU A 58 -0.19 7.13 46.16
C GLU A 58 0.50 6.84 44.85
N PHE A 59 0.28 5.69 44.22
CA PHE A 59 0.84 5.34 42.92
C PHE A 59 0.35 6.29 41.83
N GLY A 60 1.29 6.94 41.11
CA GLY A 60 1.01 7.94 40.07
C GLY A 60 1.29 7.46 38.64
N GLY A 61 1.66 6.19 38.49
CA GLY A 61 2.08 5.61 37.20
C GLY A 61 3.54 5.19 37.20
N MET A 62 3.95 4.45 36.17
CA MET A 62 5.36 4.08 35.97
C MET A 62 5.71 3.98 34.49
N TYR A 63 6.99 4.16 34.15
CA TYR A 63 7.52 4.00 32.82
C TYR A 63 8.95 3.50 32.84
N ARG A 64 9.50 3.10 31.69
CA ARG A 64 10.92 2.75 31.56
C ARG A 64 11.74 3.89 30.99
N GLN A 65 12.89 4.15 31.63
CA GLN A 65 13.95 5.01 31.10
C GLN A 65 15.23 4.18 30.93
N GLY A 66 15.49 3.73 29.71
CA GLY A 66 16.50 2.70 29.47
C GLY A 66 16.13 1.38 30.16
N SER A 67 17.03 0.87 31.01
CA SER A 67 16.78 -0.35 31.82
C SER A 67 16.09 -0.07 33.15
N THR A 68 16.02 1.20 33.59
CA THR A 68 15.53 1.59 34.93
C THR A 68 14.02 1.82 34.86
N TRP A 69 13.30 1.28 35.86
CA TRP A 69 11.91 1.64 36.12
C TRP A 69 11.83 2.97 36.85
N VAL A 70 11.01 3.88 36.37
CA VAL A 70 10.66 5.13 37.02
C VAL A 70 9.24 5.02 37.52
N VAL A 71 9.03 5.19 38.82
CA VAL A 71 7.73 5.07 39.50
C VAL A 71 7.38 6.43 40.10
N TYR A 72 6.22 6.95 39.77
CA TYR A 72 5.69 8.16 40.37
C TYR A 72 4.88 7.85 41.65
N LEU A 73 5.16 8.54 42.73
CA LEU A 73 4.42 8.43 43.99
C LEU A 73 4.06 9.83 44.53
N THR A 74 2.80 10.05 44.89
CA THR A 74 2.40 11.29 45.61
C THR A 74 2.99 11.36 47.03
N ASN A 75 3.33 10.20 47.60
CA ASN A 75 4.09 10.09 48.84
C ASN A 75 5.30 9.13 48.63
N PRO A 76 6.51 9.62 48.43
CA PRO A 76 7.71 8.78 48.24
C PRO A 76 8.00 7.79 49.38
N ALA A 77 7.55 8.04 50.61
CA ALA A 77 7.71 7.10 51.73
C ALA A 77 7.01 5.75 51.47
N ARG A 78 6.07 5.68 50.51
CA ARG A 78 5.38 4.45 50.15
C ARG A 78 6.11 3.60 49.12
N GLN A 79 7.38 3.88 48.82
CA GLN A 79 8.15 3.16 47.79
C GLN A 79 8.14 1.65 47.96
N ALA A 80 8.42 1.13 49.15
CA ALA A 80 8.44 -0.31 49.40
C ALA A 80 7.07 -0.98 49.10
N ALA A 81 5.98 -0.36 49.55
CA ALA A 81 4.65 -0.82 49.32
C ALA A 81 4.29 -0.77 47.81
N ALA A 82 4.71 0.29 47.10
CA ALA A 82 4.46 0.42 45.66
C ALA A 82 5.22 -0.63 44.85
N VAL A 83 6.50 -0.87 45.13
CA VAL A 83 7.28 -1.92 44.47
C VAL A 83 6.67 -3.30 44.69
N ALA A 84 6.25 -3.61 45.91
CA ALA A 84 5.57 -4.88 46.23
C ALA A 84 4.22 -5.02 45.47
N ALA A 85 3.42 -3.94 45.41
CA ALA A 85 2.18 -3.95 44.66
C ALA A 85 2.36 -4.10 43.15
N ILE A 86 3.37 -3.41 42.58
CA ILE A 86 3.72 -3.54 41.15
C ILE A 86 4.18 -4.96 40.86
N GLN A 87 5.07 -5.52 41.70
CA GLN A 87 5.53 -6.90 41.53
C GLN A 87 4.39 -7.91 41.60
N ALA A 88 3.41 -7.69 42.49
CA ALA A 88 2.24 -8.56 42.62
C ALA A 88 1.31 -8.49 41.39
N VAL A 89 1.21 -7.35 40.71
CA VAL A 89 0.36 -7.16 39.52
C VAL A 89 1.09 -7.56 38.24
N PHE A 90 2.34 -7.15 38.07
CA PHE A 90 3.11 -7.32 36.83
C PHE A 90 3.96 -8.60 36.80
N GLY A 91 4.19 -9.24 37.95
CA GLY A 91 4.98 -10.46 38.07
C GLY A 91 6.39 -10.32 37.46
N SER A 92 6.78 -11.27 36.62
CA SER A 92 8.11 -11.27 35.97
C SER A 92 8.31 -10.14 34.94
N SER A 93 7.23 -9.47 34.51
CA SER A 93 7.31 -8.31 33.59
C SER A 93 7.91 -7.09 34.27
N PHE A 94 7.87 -7.01 35.60
CA PHE A 94 8.53 -5.98 36.39
C PHE A 94 9.92 -6.46 36.84
N ASP A 95 10.86 -6.48 35.89
CA ASP A 95 12.24 -6.85 36.16
C ASP A 95 13.02 -5.66 36.74
N THR A 96 13.45 -5.76 38.00
CA THR A 96 14.10 -4.69 38.74
C THR A 96 15.64 -4.71 38.63
N ARG A 97 16.24 -5.59 37.83
CA ARG A 97 17.71 -5.66 37.67
C ARG A 97 18.30 -4.34 37.17
N GLY A 98 17.55 -3.56 36.37
CA GLY A 98 17.95 -2.23 35.93
C GLY A 98 17.70 -1.10 36.94
N GLY A 99 17.23 -1.45 38.15
CA GLY A 99 16.90 -0.50 39.21
C GLY A 99 15.49 0.06 39.17
N VAL A 100 15.07 0.65 40.28
CA VAL A 100 13.81 1.37 40.43
C VAL A 100 14.09 2.74 40.99
N ARG A 101 13.73 3.79 40.28
CA ARG A 101 13.82 5.19 40.71
C ARG A 101 12.44 5.74 41.03
N VAL A 102 12.24 6.32 42.17
CA VAL A 102 10.99 6.98 42.55
C VAL A 102 11.09 8.48 42.31
N LEU A 103 10.06 9.03 41.71
CA LEU A 103 9.84 10.47 41.52
C LEU A 103 8.56 10.93 42.22
N PRO A 104 8.54 12.18 42.72
CA PRO A 104 7.33 12.75 43.30
C PRO A 104 6.27 12.94 42.23
N ALA A 105 5.06 12.42 42.47
CA ALA A 105 3.88 12.62 41.63
C ALA A 105 3.06 13.82 42.10
N THR A 106 2.45 14.53 41.13
CA THR A 106 1.42 15.53 41.46
C THR A 106 0.08 14.86 41.64
N TYR A 107 -0.21 13.82 40.83
CA TYR A 107 -1.51 13.13 40.81
C TYR A 107 -1.32 11.63 40.99
N GLY A 108 -2.21 11.02 41.79
CA GLY A 108 -2.35 9.56 41.84
C GLY A 108 -2.94 9.04 40.53
N PHE A 109 -2.57 7.81 40.12
CA PHE A 109 -3.05 7.21 38.89
C PHE A 109 -4.59 7.07 38.88
N GLY A 110 -5.21 6.66 40.01
CA GLY A 110 -6.66 6.57 40.12
C GLY A 110 -7.37 7.90 39.83
N GLN A 111 -6.77 9.02 40.20
CA GLN A 111 -7.31 10.36 39.91
C GLN A 111 -7.18 10.69 38.42
N LEU A 112 -6.02 10.40 37.81
CA LEU A 112 -5.81 10.58 36.35
C LEU A 112 -6.78 9.71 35.55
N ALA A 113 -6.96 8.45 35.93
CA ALA A 113 -7.89 7.51 35.30
C ALA A 113 -9.35 7.98 35.40
N ALA A 114 -9.75 8.49 36.55
CA ALA A 114 -11.10 9.04 36.75
C ALA A 114 -11.36 10.31 35.91
N TRP A 115 -10.35 11.10 35.65
CA TRP A 115 -10.44 12.23 34.72
C TRP A 115 -10.43 11.77 33.25
N HIS A 116 -9.55 10.84 32.89
CA HIS A 116 -9.43 10.29 31.54
C HIS A 116 -10.75 9.65 31.09
N ALA A 117 -11.42 8.90 31.96
CA ALA A 117 -12.73 8.27 31.67
C ALA A 117 -13.80 9.27 31.22
N ARG A 118 -13.66 10.57 31.53
CA ARG A 118 -14.58 11.64 31.12
C ARG A 118 -14.17 12.33 29.82
N MET A 119 -12.97 12.03 29.29
CA MET A 119 -12.41 12.74 28.13
C MET A 119 -12.95 12.26 26.78
N GLY A 120 -13.74 11.18 26.74
CA GLY A 120 -14.27 10.64 25.47
C GLY A 120 -14.99 11.69 24.62
N SER A 121 -15.73 12.64 25.26
CA SER A 121 -16.42 13.73 24.56
C SER A 121 -15.47 14.78 23.91
N LEU A 122 -14.18 14.70 24.15
CA LEU A 122 -13.21 15.54 23.44
C LEU A 122 -13.08 15.15 21.97
N PHE A 123 -13.35 13.88 21.62
CA PHE A 123 -13.33 13.43 20.22
C PHE A 123 -14.45 14.03 19.36
N ASP A 124 -15.48 14.64 19.96
CA ASP A 124 -16.49 15.42 19.24
C ASP A 124 -15.93 16.76 18.72
N ILE A 125 -14.76 17.19 19.21
CA ILE A 125 -14.11 18.41 18.81
C ILE A 125 -13.24 18.12 17.59
N ARG A 126 -13.56 18.76 16.46
CA ARG A 126 -12.76 18.65 15.25
C ARG A 126 -11.30 19.04 15.52
N GLY A 127 -10.37 18.18 15.13
CA GLY A 127 -8.94 18.38 15.33
C GLY A 127 -8.38 17.77 16.61
N VAL A 128 -9.19 17.14 17.46
CA VAL A 128 -8.71 16.25 18.54
C VAL A 128 -8.35 14.90 17.93
N LEU A 129 -7.14 14.41 18.18
CA LEU A 129 -6.56 13.24 17.55
C LEU A 129 -6.36 12.07 18.53
N LEU A 130 -6.07 12.35 19.80
CA LEU A 130 -5.91 11.34 20.85
C LEU A 130 -6.13 11.92 22.23
N THR A 131 -6.45 11.02 23.18
CA THR A 131 -6.39 11.26 24.63
C THR A 131 -5.62 10.12 25.28
N ASP A 132 -4.91 10.41 26.37
CA ASP A 132 -3.99 9.48 26.99
C ASP A 132 -3.75 9.84 28.47
N ILE A 133 -3.37 8.84 29.29
CA ILE A 133 -2.73 9.07 30.58
C ILE A 133 -1.23 8.97 30.35
N ASP A 134 -0.53 10.09 30.31
CA ASP A 134 0.92 10.15 30.08
C ASP A 134 1.66 9.85 31.40
N GLU A 135 2.05 8.60 31.57
CA GLU A 135 2.74 8.12 32.77
C GLU A 135 4.11 8.78 32.94
N ALA A 136 4.78 9.12 31.83
CA ALA A 136 6.10 9.75 31.92
C ALA A 136 6.01 11.21 32.38
N ALA A 137 4.88 11.85 32.18
CA ALA A 137 4.64 13.22 32.62
C ALA A 137 3.82 13.30 33.91
N ASN A 138 3.24 12.19 34.38
CA ASN A 138 2.22 12.14 35.46
C ASN A 138 1.08 13.14 35.20
N ARG A 139 0.54 13.14 33.95
CA ARG A 139 -0.47 14.05 33.44
C ARG A 139 -1.40 13.31 32.46
N LEU A 140 -2.54 13.92 32.18
CA LEU A 140 -3.31 13.59 30.98
C LEU A 140 -2.68 14.22 29.76
N LYS A 141 -2.83 13.61 28.60
CA LYS A 141 -2.38 14.15 27.32
C LYS A 141 -3.56 14.26 26.35
N VAL A 142 -3.68 15.38 25.65
CA VAL A 142 -4.59 15.59 24.53
C VAL A 142 -3.80 15.99 23.30
N GLY A 143 -3.87 15.17 22.27
CA GLY A 143 -3.27 15.48 20.97
C GLY A 143 -4.24 16.22 20.07
N VAL A 144 -3.80 17.34 19.49
CA VAL A 144 -4.56 18.15 18.54
C VAL A 144 -3.79 18.39 17.25
N ASP A 145 -4.51 18.64 16.14
CA ASP A 145 -3.95 18.92 14.80
C ASP A 145 -3.15 20.22 14.69
N GLY A 146 -3.10 20.99 15.79
CA GLY A 146 -2.39 22.28 15.87
C GLY A 146 -3.25 23.48 15.47
N SER A 147 -4.54 23.30 15.17
CA SER A 147 -5.46 24.42 14.97
C SER A 147 -5.72 25.15 16.28
N SER A 148 -5.77 26.47 16.27
CA SER A 148 -6.13 27.30 17.43
C SER A 148 -7.57 27.02 17.88
N PHE A 149 -8.44 26.64 16.96
CA PHE A 149 -9.82 26.26 17.23
C PHE A 149 -9.88 25.01 18.13
N ALA A 150 -9.20 23.91 17.74
CA ALA A 150 -9.20 22.68 18.54
C ALA A 150 -8.66 22.94 19.95
N ALA A 151 -7.56 23.67 20.08
CA ALA A 151 -6.95 24.00 21.36
C ALA A 151 -7.93 24.78 22.28
N SER A 152 -8.62 25.79 21.75
CA SER A 152 -9.59 26.61 22.52
C SER A 152 -10.79 25.78 22.95
N MET A 153 -11.34 24.95 22.06
CA MET A 153 -12.49 24.10 22.35
C MET A 153 -12.17 23.03 23.39
N VAL A 154 -10.97 22.43 23.32
CA VAL A 154 -10.48 21.47 24.32
C VAL A 154 -10.41 22.12 25.69
N GLN A 155 -9.84 23.34 25.81
CA GLN A 155 -9.76 24.06 27.08
C GLN A 155 -11.16 24.32 27.68
N ALA A 156 -12.11 24.80 26.88
CA ALA A 156 -13.49 25.02 27.31
C ALA A 156 -14.16 23.71 27.78
N ARG A 157 -13.97 22.61 27.05
CA ARG A 157 -14.55 21.32 27.38
C ARG A 157 -13.94 20.73 28.68
N LEU A 158 -12.63 20.89 28.90
CA LEU A 158 -11.98 20.45 30.14
C LEU A 158 -12.59 21.11 31.39
N ILE A 159 -12.92 22.41 31.31
CA ILE A 159 -13.61 23.15 32.38
C ILE A 159 -14.97 22.52 32.65
N GLN A 160 -15.77 22.24 31.60
CA GLN A 160 -17.09 21.60 31.76
C GLN A 160 -17.00 20.21 32.37
N LEU A 161 -15.93 19.47 32.08
CA LEU A 161 -15.66 18.13 32.61
C LEU A 161 -15.09 18.17 34.04
N GLY A 162 -14.80 19.35 34.60
CA GLY A 162 -14.17 19.50 35.92
C GLY A 162 -12.74 18.92 35.95
N ILE A 163 -12.02 19.01 34.84
CA ILE A 163 -10.63 18.54 34.71
C ILE A 163 -9.70 19.76 34.78
N PRO A 164 -8.80 19.84 35.80
CA PRO A 164 -7.91 20.97 35.95
C PRO A 164 -6.96 21.10 34.75
N ARG A 165 -6.85 22.31 34.23
CA ARG A 165 -5.93 22.56 33.07
C ARG A 165 -4.48 22.14 33.35
N ALA A 166 -4.03 22.30 34.59
CA ALA A 166 -2.68 21.92 35.01
C ALA A 166 -2.43 20.40 34.97
N SER A 167 -3.49 19.58 34.94
CA SER A 167 -3.38 18.13 34.83
C SER A 167 -3.29 17.63 33.38
N VAL A 168 -3.38 18.52 32.36
CA VAL A 168 -3.45 18.15 30.96
C VAL A 168 -2.31 18.79 30.16
N ASN A 169 -1.53 17.96 29.47
CA ASN A 169 -0.60 18.37 28.44
C ASN A 169 -1.31 18.38 27.08
N LEU A 170 -1.45 19.56 26.49
CA LEU A 170 -1.96 19.72 25.13
C LEU A 170 -0.78 19.71 24.16
N VAL A 171 -0.75 18.72 23.25
CA VAL A 171 0.34 18.52 22.32
C VAL A 171 -0.14 18.59 20.88
N ARG A 172 0.68 19.17 20.00
CA ARG A 172 0.40 19.16 18.57
C ARG A 172 0.88 17.84 17.98
N LEU A 173 0.01 17.21 17.18
CA LEU A 173 0.29 15.95 16.49
C LEU A 173 -0.12 16.03 15.03
N GLN A 174 0.46 15.16 14.23
CA GLN A 174 -0.06 14.86 12.90
C GLN A 174 -1.20 13.84 13.03
N PRO A 175 -2.23 13.90 12.16
CA PRO A 175 -3.27 12.89 12.12
C PRO A 175 -2.69 11.48 11.94
N LEU A 176 -3.20 10.53 12.73
CA LEU A 176 -2.92 9.11 12.53
C LEU A 176 -3.91 8.58 11.51
N VAL A 177 -3.41 8.12 10.37
CA VAL A 177 -4.22 7.55 9.29
C VAL A 177 -3.76 6.12 9.02
N PRO A 178 -4.67 5.22 8.59
CA PRO A 178 -4.27 3.92 8.08
C PRO A 178 -3.28 4.13 6.92
N THR A 179 -2.16 3.44 6.94
CA THR A 179 -1.20 3.46 5.84
C THR A 179 -1.62 2.45 4.79
N ALA A 180 -1.76 2.89 3.55
CA ALA A 180 -1.96 2.03 2.39
C ALA A 180 -0.70 2.04 1.53
N THR A 181 -0.45 0.95 0.83
CA THR A 181 0.62 0.82 -0.15
C THR A 181 0.04 0.70 -1.55
N LEU A 182 0.88 0.88 -2.57
CA LEU A 182 0.50 0.67 -3.97
C LEU A 182 -0.01 -0.76 -4.25
N ARG A 183 0.19 -1.70 -3.32
CA ARG A 183 -0.20 -3.12 -3.44
C ARG A 183 -1.49 -3.47 -2.69
N ASP A 184 -2.05 -2.54 -1.94
CA ASP A 184 -3.31 -2.73 -1.23
C ASP A 184 -4.51 -2.47 -2.15
N GLN A 185 -5.71 -2.84 -1.71
CA GLN A 185 -6.93 -2.50 -2.43
C GLN A 185 -7.22 -1.02 -2.30
N ILE A 186 -7.09 -0.28 -3.41
CA ILE A 186 -7.30 1.16 -3.48
C ILE A 186 -8.59 1.45 -4.23
N ARG A 187 -9.46 2.24 -3.62
CA ARG A 187 -10.69 2.77 -4.22
C ARG A 187 -10.90 4.22 -3.76
N PRO A 188 -11.17 5.15 -4.69
CA PRO A 188 -11.20 5.00 -6.14
C PRO A 188 -9.87 4.51 -6.73
N ILE A 189 -9.89 3.82 -7.90
CA ILE A 189 -8.64 3.42 -8.58
C ILE A 189 -7.96 4.64 -9.18
N GLU A 190 -6.62 4.65 -9.13
CA GLU A 190 -5.77 5.74 -9.65
C GLU A 190 -4.51 5.19 -10.32
N GLY A 191 -3.75 6.03 -11.00
CA GLY A 191 -2.49 5.62 -11.62
C GLY A 191 -1.44 5.20 -10.58
N GLY A 192 -0.54 4.29 -10.95
CA GLY A 192 0.57 3.85 -10.12
C GLY A 192 0.28 2.66 -9.19
N ILE A 193 -0.98 2.29 -8.97
CA ILE A 193 -1.35 1.16 -8.10
C ILE A 193 -1.16 -0.19 -8.79
N GLN A 194 -0.97 -1.24 -8.00
CA GLN A 194 -0.86 -2.61 -8.50
C GLN A 194 -2.14 -3.07 -9.16
N ILE A 195 -2.00 -3.71 -10.32
CA ILE A 195 -3.06 -4.50 -10.97
C ILE A 195 -2.58 -5.92 -11.24
N ALA A 196 -3.53 -6.81 -11.49
CA ALA A 196 -3.26 -8.20 -11.83
C ALA A 196 -4.12 -8.64 -13.02
N PHE A 197 -3.58 -9.53 -13.85
CA PHE A 197 -4.31 -10.28 -14.86
C PHE A 197 -3.74 -11.70 -14.91
N SER A 198 -4.59 -12.69 -15.15
CA SER A 198 -4.15 -14.09 -15.09
C SER A 198 -3.30 -14.35 -13.81
N ILE A 199 -2.02 -14.68 -13.94
CA ILE A 199 -1.08 -14.90 -12.82
C ILE A 199 -0.03 -13.78 -12.72
N TYR A 200 -0.12 -12.75 -13.54
CA TYR A 200 0.87 -11.68 -13.63
C TYR A 200 0.44 -10.42 -12.90
N LEU A 201 1.42 -9.60 -12.56
CA LEU A 201 1.24 -8.34 -11.85
C LEU A 201 1.85 -7.20 -12.66
N CYS A 202 1.08 -6.13 -12.83
CA CYS A 202 1.46 -4.89 -13.49
C CYS A 202 1.07 -3.68 -12.63
N THR A 203 1.26 -2.50 -13.17
CA THR A 203 0.86 -1.21 -12.61
C THR A 203 -0.24 -0.61 -13.47
N LEU A 204 -1.26 0.01 -12.85
CA LEU A 204 -2.25 0.79 -13.56
C LEU A 204 -1.62 2.09 -14.07
N GLY A 205 -1.73 2.37 -15.37
CA GLY A 205 -1.16 3.57 -15.97
C GLY A 205 -1.89 4.83 -15.53
N PHE A 206 -2.99 5.11 -16.14
CA PHE A 206 -3.82 6.28 -15.79
C PHE A 206 -5.26 6.04 -16.23
N ASN A 207 -6.18 6.62 -15.47
CA ASN A 207 -7.59 6.65 -15.86
C ASN A 207 -7.78 7.58 -17.06
N ALA A 208 -8.62 7.17 -17.99
CA ALA A 208 -8.90 7.93 -19.21
C ALA A 208 -10.33 7.73 -19.69
N VAL A 209 -10.79 8.67 -20.52
CA VAL A 209 -11.99 8.49 -21.35
C VAL A 209 -11.53 8.37 -22.79
N ARG A 210 -11.89 7.25 -23.45
CA ARG A 210 -11.62 6.96 -24.85
C ARG A 210 -12.93 6.83 -25.60
N THR A 211 -13.16 7.65 -26.62
CA THR A 211 -14.40 7.63 -27.43
C THR A 211 -15.70 7.58 -26.59
N GLY A 212 -15.73 8.31 -25.47
CA GLY A 212 -16.87 8.34 -24.54
C GLY A 212 -16.95 7.18 -23.54
N VAL A 213 -16.05 6.20 -23.61
CA VAL A 213 -15.97 5.06 -22.69
C VAL A 213 -15.02 5.37 -21.56
N ASN A 214 -15.47 5.27 -20.30
CA ASN A 214 -14.65 5.39 -19.13
C ASN A 214 -13.80 4.14 -18.90
N GLY A 215 -12.50 4.32 -18.66
CA GLY A 215 -11.58 3.22 -18.48
C GLY A 215 -10.22 3.66 -17.99
N PHE A 216 -9.23 2.84 -18.28
CA PHE A 216 -7.83 3.12 -17.92
C PHE A 216 -6.88 2.48 -18.95
N VAL A 217 -5.68 3.06 -19.03
CA VAL A 217 -4.61 2.57 -19.89
C VAL A 217 -3.71 1.64 -19.07
N VAL A 218 -3.32 0.53 -19.70
CA VAL A 218 -2.31 -0.43 -19.22
C VAL A 218 -1.34 -0.73 -20.35
N ASN A 219 -0.27 -1.49 -20.09
CA ASN A 219 0.52 -2.01 -21.21
C ASN A 219 -0.21 -3.14 -21.95
N SER A 220 0.03 -3.27 -23.23
CA SER A 220 -0.42 -4.39 -24.05
C SER A 220 0.19 -5.71 -23.56
N HIS A 221 1.45 -5.73 -23.11
CA HIS A 221 2.04 -6.94 -22.52
C HIS A 221 1.48 -7.27 -21.13
N CYS A 222 0.59 -6.43 -20.57
CA CYS A 222 -0.22 -6.72 -19.38
C CYS A 222 -1.62 -7.25 -19.76
N THR A 223 -1.78 -7.85 -20.95
CA THR A 223 -2.97 -8.56 -21.42
C THR A 223 -2.63 -10.03 -21.72
N ASP A 224 -3.63 -10.84 -21.96
CA ASP A 224 -3.45 -12.28 -22.23
C ASP A 224 -2.73 -12.53 -23.59
N VAL A 225 -2.98 -11.67 -24.57
CA VAL A 225 -2.31 -11.72 -25.88
C VAL A 225 -1.97 -10.31 -26.36
N GLN A 226 -0.72 -10.00 -26.35
CA GLN A 226 -0.17 -8.72 -26.73
C GLN A 226 -0.48 -8.32 -28.19
N GLY A 227 -1.00 -7.13 -28.41
CA GLY A 227 -1.39 -6.63 -29.74
C GLY A 227 -2.67 -7.22 -30.29
N GLN A 228 -3.50 -7.82 -29.44
CA GLN A 228 -4.79 -8.39 -29.83
C GLN A 228 -5.81 -8.23 -28.71
N VAL A 229 -6.99 -7.70 -29.01
CA VAL A 229 -8.09 -7.63 -28.06
C VAL A 229 -8.61 -9.02 -27.74
N THR A 230 -8.41 -9.47 -26.51
CA THR A 230 -8.85 -10.78 -26.01
C THR A 230 -9.94 -10.70 -24.94
N GLY A 231 -10.25 -9.49 -24.47
CA GLY A 231 -11.14 -9.29 -23.35
C GLY A 231 -10.49 -9.62 -22.01
N THR A 232 -9.18 -9.45 -21.91
CA THR A 232 -8.42 -9.66 -20.68
C THR A 232 -9.05 -8.90 -19.52
N GLN A 233 -9.29 -9.59 -18.41
CA GLN A 233 -9.84 -9.00 -17.19
C GLN A 233 -8.73 -8.51 -16.28
N HIS A 234 -8.80 -7.24 -15.87
CA HIS A 234 -7.89 -6.63 -14.93
C HIS A 234 -8.49 -6.54 -13.53
N TYR A 235 -7.71 -6.88 -12.54
CA TYR A 235 -8.08 -6.93 -11.13
C TYR A 235 -7.18 -6.01 -10.30
N GLN A 236 -7.67 -5.54 -9.15
CA GLN A 236 -6.91 -4.68 -8.26
C GLN A 236 -7.23 -4.99 -6.79
N PRO A 237 -6.24 -5.39 -5.96
CA PRO A 237 -4.82 -5.52 -6.26
C PRO A 237 -4.43 -6.88 -6.87
N SER A 238 -5.24 -7.90 -6.78
CA SER A 238 -4.96 -9.29 -7.19
C SER A 238 -6.19 -9.96 -7.78
N VAL A 239 -5.98 -11.04 -8.54
CA VAL A 239 -7.07 -11.86 -9.09
C VAL A 239 -7.80 -12.54 -7.93
N ALA A 240 -8.97 -11.99 -7.56
CA ALA A 240 -9.88 -12.51 -6.56
C ALA A 240 -11.30 -12.00 -6.82
N ASN A 241 -12.29 -12.69 -6.26
CA ASN A 241 -13.69 -12.25 -6.34
C ASN A 241 -13.83 -10.84 -5.73
N GLY A 242 -14.54 -9.94 -6.44
CA GLY A 242 -14.76 -8.55 -6.04
C GLY A 242 -13.61 -7.59 -6.38
N ASN A 243 -12.51 -8.07 -6.95
CA ASN A 243 -11.37 -7.25 -7.33
C ASN A 243 -11.34 -6.85 -8.82
N LEU A 244 -12.27 -7.30 -9.63
CA LEU A 244 -12.37 -6.92 -11.05
C LEU A 244 -12.53 -5.39 -11.16
N ILE A 245 -11.64 -4.75 -11.95
CA ILE A 245 -11.68 -3.30 -12.17
C ILE A 245 -11.99 -2.93 -13.62
N GLY A 246 -11.78 -3.83 -14.57
CA GLY A 246 -12.06 -3.55 -15.97
C GLY A 246 -11.77 -4.73 -16.88
N THR A 247 -12.16 -4.55 -18.14
CA THR A 247 -11.97 -5.53 -19.22
C THR A 247 -11.36 -4.82 -20.42
N GLU A 248 -10.36 -5.39 -20.98
CA GLU A 248 -9.69 -4.93 -22.20
C GLU A 248 -10.68 -4.81 -23.37
N ILE A 249 -10.63 -3.69 -24.09
CA ILE A 249 -11.46 -3.42 -25.26
C ILE A 249 -10.68 -2.83 -26.45
N ALA A 250 -9.42 -2.49 -26.25
CA ALA A 250 -8.53 -2.06 -27.35
C ALA A 250 -7.10 -2.44 -27.01
N ASP A 251 -6.40 -2.98 -28.00
CA ASP A 251 -4.96 -3.31 -27.95
C ASP A 251 -4.40 -3.18 -29.38
N PRO A 252 -3.63 -2.12 -29.68
CA PRO A 252 -3.11 -1.85 -31.00
C PRO A 252 -2.21 -2.99 -31.51
N ALA A 253 -2.56 -3.50 -32.68
CA ALA A 253 -1.86 -4.63 -33.30
C ALA A 253 -0.43 -4.24 -33.76
N TRP A 254 0.45 -5.20 -33.72
CA TRP A 254 1.72 -5.18 -34.41
C TRP A 254 1.49 -5.16 -35.93
N ASP A 255 2.17 -4.25 -36.64
CA ASP A 255 1.99 -4.05 -38.07
C ASP A 255 3.34 -3.78 -38.75
N PRO A 256 3.73 -4.54 -39.80
CA PRO A 256 4.96 -4.27 -40.53
C PRO A 256 4.95 -2.91 -41.25
N MET A 257 3.76 -2.34 -41.53
CA MET A 257 3.62 -1.02 -42.14
C MET A 257 3.96 0.14 -41.18
N LYS A 258 4.00 -0.12 -39.88
CA LYS A 258 4.44 0.85 -38.87
C LYS A 258 5.96 0.88 -38.72
N CYS A 259 6.68 -0.07 -39.29
CA CYS A 259 8.14 -0.15 -39.19
C CYS A 259 8.82 0.95 -40.01
N PRO A 260 9.76 1.72 -39.42
CA PRO A 260 10.59 2.65 -40.20
C PRO A 260 11.49 1.92 -41.20
N LEU A 261 11.95 2.66 -42.19
CA LEU A 261 12.89 2.13 -43.19
C LEU A 261 14.16 1.64 -42.44
N GLY A 262 14.51 0.39 -42.63
CA GLY A 262 15.64 -0.25 -41.94
C GLY A 262 15.24 -1.36 -40.97
N LEU A 263 14.00 -1.41 -40.50
CA LEU A 263 13.45 -2.52 -39.72
C LEU A 263 12.66 -3.52 -40.58
N THR A 264 13.18 -3.83 -41.76
CA THR A 264 12.56 -4.77 -42.67
C THR A 264 12.47 -6.18 -42.03
N GLY A 265 11.31 -6.79 -42.08
CA GLY A 265 11.09 -8.13 -41.51
C GLY A 265 10.66 -8.11 -40.05
N HIS A 266 10.56 -6.93 -39.45
CA HIS A 266 9.98 -6.74 -38.12
C HIS A 266 8.47 -6.42 -38.15
N LEU A 267 7.84 -6.55 -37.01
CA LEU A 267 6.50 -6.03 -36.72
C LEU A 267 6.63 -4.89 -35.73
N CYS A 268 6.03 -3.74 -36.02
CA CYS A 268 6.19 -2.53 -35.23
C CYS A 268 4.89 -1.98 -34.70
N ARG A 269 4.97 -1.24 -33.61
CA ARG A 269 3.91 -0.37 -33.08
C ARG A 269 4.54 0.85 -32.40
N TYR A 270 3.76 1.90 -32.20
CA TYR A 270 4.24 3.13 -31.56
C TYR A 270 4.06 3.12 -30.06
N SER A 271 3.23 2.22 -29.51
CA SER A 271 3.04 2.15 -28.06
C SER A 271 2.77 0.73 -27.59
N ASP A 272 3.37 0.36 -26.46
CA ASP A 272 2.99 -0.84 -25.72
C ASP A 272 1.82 -0.53 -24.79
N THR A 273 0.62 -0.35 -25.38
CA THR A 273 -0.56 0.05 -24.62
C THR A 273 -1.80 -0.74 -24.99
N ALA A 274 -2.63 -0.99 -24.00
CA ALA A 274 -4.00 -1.47 -24.13
C ALA A 274 -4.95 -0.58 -23.34
N TYR A 275 -6.22 -0.57 -23.73
CA TYR A 275 -7.27 0.17 -23.04
C TYR A 275 -8.31 -0.78 -22.47
N SER A 276 -8.55 -0.64 -21.17
CA SER A 276 -9.55 -1.42 -20.45
C SER A 276 -10.74 -0.55 -20.08
N GLN A 277 -11.94 -0.99 -20.48
CA GLN A 277 -13.19 -0.42 -20.00
C GLN A 277 -13.35 -0.72 -18.52
N ARG A 278 -13.62 0.29 -17.72
CA ARG A 278 -13.86 0.16 -16.28
C ARG A 278 -15.11 -0.64 -15.99
N ALA A 279 -15.02 -1.57 -15.07
CA ALA A 279 -16.16 -2.39 -14.63
C ALA A 279 -17.23 -1.54 -13.92
N ALA A 280 -18.49 -1.95 -14.05
CA ALA A 280 -19.60 -1.27 -13.39
C ALA A 280 -19.43 -1.26 -11.87
N GLY A 281 -19.72 -0.14 -11.22
CA GLY A 281 -19.59 0.04 -9.77
C GLY A 281 -18.18 0.33 -9.27
N VAL A 282 -17.14 0.24 -10.11
CA VAL A 282 -15.78 0.62 -9.74
C VAL A 282 -15.65 2.14 -9.84
N THR A 283 -15.24 2.77 -8.73
CA THR A 283 -14.91 4.21 -8.70
C THR A 283 -13.47 4.45 -9.15
N ALA A 284 -13.23 5.55 -9.85
CA ALA A 284 -11.91 5.92 -10.35
C ALA A 284 -11.67 7.42 -10.15
N ASP A 285 -10.47 7.78 -9.70
CA ASP A 285 -10.01 9.16 -9.62
C ASP A 285 -9.40 9.55 -10.97
N GLN A 286 -10.23 10.24 -11.79
CA GLN A 286 -9.82 10.70 -13.11
C GLN A 286 -8.71 11.76 -12.98
N GLY A 287 -7.57 11.51 -13.62
CA GLY A 287 -6.43 12.43 -13.64
C GLY A 287 -5.60 12.43 -12.36
N PHE A 288 -5.65 11.36 -11.54
CA PHE A 288 -4.81 11.23 -10.36
C PHE A 288 -3.88 10.02 -10.42
N ILE A 289 -2.70 10.20 -9.83
CA ILE A 289 -1.64 9.18 -9.70
C ILE A 289 -1.26 9.12 -8.23
N ALA A 290 -1.16 7.93 -7.67
CA ALA A 290 -0.70 7.73 -6.29
C ALA A 290 0.69 8.36 -6.08
N GLN A 291 0.88 9.04 -4.95
CA GLN A 291 2.19 9.56 -4.53
C GLN A 291 2.69 8.75 -3.35
N THR A 292 3.88 8.18 -3.43
CA THR A 292 4.50 7.51 -2.27
C THR A 292 5.33 8.49 -1.43
N THR A 293 5.70 8.07 -0.21
CA THR A 293 6.26 8.95 0.83
C THR A 293 7.54 9.68 0.44
N ALA A 294 8.36 9.12 -0.46
CA ALA A 294 9.60 9.77 -0.90
C ALA A 294 10.05 9.26 -2.27
N VAL A 295 10.57 10.18 -3.09
CA VAL A 295 11.16 9.87 -4.40
C VAL A 295 12.45 9.04 -4.23
N ASN A 296 12.68 8.09 -5.14
CA ASN A 296 13.88 7.24 -5.20
C ASN A 296 14.20 6.47 -3.90
N SER A 297 13.20 6.26 -3.06
CA SER A 297 13.36 5.55 -1.77
C SER A 297 12.95 4.08 -1.82
N GLY A 298 12.27 3.66 -2.90
CA GLY A 298 11.64 2.34 -3.00
C GLY A 298 10.38 2.20 -2.11
N SER A 299 9.95 3.27 -1.44
CA SER A 299 8.73 3.24 -0.61
C SER A 299 7.49 3.01 -1.47
N LEU A 300 6.65 2.10 -1.01
CA LEU A 300 5.35 1.81 -1.63
C LEU A 300 4.19 2.44 -0.84
N THR A 301 4.47 3.03 0.33
CA THR A 301 3.45 3.65 1.18
C THR A 301 2.89 4.90 0.51
N ILE A 302 1.58 4.94 0.29
CA ILE A 302 0.88 6.08 -0.30
C ILE A 302 0.80 7.20 0.75
N SER A 303 1.21 8.40 0.38
CA SER A 303 1.19 9.61 1.23
C SER A 303 0.37 10.75 0.63
N GLY A 304 -0.07 10.62 -0.61
CA GLY A 304 -0.82 11.64 -1.33
C GLY A 304 -1.10 11.24 -2.77
N GLN A 305 -1.39 12.23 -3.60
CA GLN A 305 -1.68 12.06 -5.02
C GLN A 305 -1.00 13.15 -5.84
N PHE A 306 -0.53 12.80 -7.03
CA PHE A 306 -0.24 13.74 -8.10
C PHE A 306 -1.49 13.97 -8.95
N ARG A 307 -1.63 15.19 -9.47
CA ARG A 307 -2.77 15.59 -10.29
C ARG A 307 -2.35 15.89 -11.73
N ILE A 308 -2.86 15.16 -12.69
CA ILE A 308 -2.61 15.40 -14.12
C ILE A 308 -3.40 16.64 -14.53
N VAL A 309 -2.68 17.70 -14.91
CA VAL A 309 -3.25 18.97 -15.34
C VAL A 309 -3.00 19.27 -16.82
N SER A 310 -2.08 18.53 -17.43
CA SER A 310 -1.76 18.62 -18.86
C SER A 310 -1.08 17.34 -19.33
N LYS A 311 -0.84 17.23 -20.63
CA LYS A 311 -0.02 16.18 -21.26
C LYS A 311 0.91 16.81 -22.29
N GLY A 312 2.03 16.15 -22.59
CA GLY A 312 2.97 16.67 -23.58
C GLY A 312 4.22 15.80 -23.75
N PRO A 313 5.07 16.12 -24.75
CA PRO A 313 6.29 15.40 -25.05
C PRO A 313 7.40 15.68 -24.04
N SER A 314 8.41 14.82 -24.02
CA SER A 314 9.68 15.06 -23.32
C SER A 314 10.77 15.44 -24.33
N VAL A 315 11.83 16.06 -23.82
CA VAL A 315 13.10 16.26 -24.53
C VAL A 315 14.25 15.69 -23.69
N VAL A 316 15.36 15.36 -24.33
CA VAL A 316 16.56 14.90 -23.61
C VAL A 316 16.99 15.92 -22.58
N GLY A 317 17.23 15.45 -21.35
CA GLY A 317 17.55 16.29 -20.19
C GLY A 317 16.35 16.64 -19.31
N ASP A 318 15.11 16.44 -19.77
CA ASP A 318 13.92 16.61 -18.91
C ASP A 318 13.98 15.66 -17.71
N VAL A 319 13.54 16.16 -16.56
CA VAL A 319 13.34 15.34 -15.37
C VAL A 319 11.93 14.79 -15.38
N VAL A 320 11.82 13.47 -15.42
CA VAL A 320 10.54 12.77 -15.37
C VAL A 320 10.46 11.85 -14.15
N ASN A 321 9.25 11.54 -13.79
CA ASN A 321 8.88 10.71 -12.66
C ASN A 321 8.02 9.55 -13.14
N LYS A 322 8.05 8.44 -12.40
CA LYS A 322 7.06 7.37 -12.54
C LYS A 322 6.63 6.85 -11.17
N VAL A 323 5.46 6.29 -11.07
CA VAL A 323 5.02 5.56 -9.88
C VAL A 323 4.59 4.15 -10.29
N GLY A 324 5.19 3.15 -9.66
CA GLY A 324 4.91 1.75 -9.96
C GLY A 324 4.97 0.84 -8.76
N ARG A 325 4.25 -0.28 -8.86
CA ARG A 325 4.02 -1.22 -7.76
C ARG A 325 5.28 -1.87 -7.17
N THR A 326 6.40 -1.81 -7.86
CA THR A 326 7.64 -2.49 -7.45
C THR A 326 8.65 -1.55 -6.83
N THR A 327 8.94 -0.42 -7.48
CA THR A 327 9.98 0.52 -7.02
C THR A 327 9.39 1.84 -6.50
N GLY A 328 8.07 1.97 -6.44
CA GLY A 328 7.39 3.18 -5.95
C GLY A 328 7.61 4.38 -6.87
N TRP A 329 7.73 5.56 -6.27
CA TRP A 329 8.03 6.80 -6.97
C TRP A 329 9.53 6.89 -7.28
N SER A 330 9.87 6.80 -8.57
CA SER A 330 11.23 6.99 -9.09
C SER A 330 11.29 8.23 -9.98
N GLN A 331 12.44 8.89 -10.00
CA GLN A 331 12.71 10.09 -10.79
C GLN A 331 14.08 9.97 -11.46
N GLY A 332 14.18 10.42 -12.70
CA GLY A 332 15.43 10.52 -13.44
C GLY A 332 15.34 11.39 -14.66
N GLN A 333 16.43 11.46 -15.43
CA GLN A 333 16.51 12.26 -16.63
C GLN A 333 16.21 11.43 -17.88
N VAL A 334 15.52 12.02 -18.84
CA VAL A 334 15.37 11.50 -20.20
C VAL A 334 16.74 11.52 -20.87
N THR A 335 17.24 10.35 -21.24
CA THR A 335 18.56 10.15 -21.87
C THR A 335 18.50 10.10 -23.38
N ALA A 336 17.37 9.61 -23.92
CA ALA A 336 17.12 9.59 -25.37
C ALA A 336 15.61 9.72 -25.62
N THR A 337 15.27 10.25 -26.78
CA THR A 337 13.87 10.36 -27.23
C THR A 337 13.73 9.76 -28.62
N CYS A 338 12.55 9.20 -28.91
CA CYS A 338 12.20 8.59 -30.19
C CYS A 338 13.22 7.49 -30.63
N VAL A 339 13.57 6.61 -29.69
CA VAL A 339 14.42 5.44 -29.99
C VAL A 339 13.56 4.26 -30.41
N ASP A 340 14.06 3.46 -31.36
CA ASP A 340 13.42 2.21 -31.76
C ASP A 340 13.99 1.07 -30.91
N VAL A 341 13.12 0.34 -30.24
CA VAL A 341 13.51 -0.71 -29.29
C VAL A 341 12.99 -2.06 -29.77
N ILE A 342 13.90 -3.00 -29.98
CA ILE A 342 13.54 -4.39 -30.29
C ILE A 342 13.28 -5.12 -28.97
N VAL A 343 12.11 -5.76 -28.85
CA VAL A 343 11.80 -6.61 -27.71
C VAL A 343 12.66 -7.86 -27.74
N LEU A 344 13.45 -8.08 -26.69
CA LEU A 344 14.42 -9.18 -26.62
C LEU A 344 13.77 -10.54 -26.92
N GLY A 345 14.33 -11.27 -27.88
CA GLY A 345 13.87 -12.59 -28.27
C GLY A 345 12.66 -12.63 -29.20
N SER A 346 12.24 -11.47 -29.74
CA SER A 346 11.15 -11.37 -30.71
C SER A 346 11.57 -10.61 -31.98
N LEU A 347 10.68 -10.63 -33.00
CA LEU A 347 10.77 -9.76 -34.16
C LEU A 347 9.99 -8.44 -33.97
N ASN A 348 9.47 -8.21 -32.80
CA ASN A 348 8.64 -7.05 -32.51
C ASN A 348 9.51 -5.86 -32.09
N ALA A 349 9.17 -4.68 -32.55
CA ALA A 349 9.83 -3.42 -32.18
C ALA A 349 8.81 -2.36 -31.78
N ASP A 350 8.99 -1.78 -30.60
CA ASP A 350 8.30 -0.56 -30.21
C ASP A 350 9.13 0.64 -30.73
N VAL A 351 8.55 1.41 -31.65
CA VAL A 351 9.26 2.48 -32.36
C VAL A 351 9.00 3.84 -31.73
N CYS A 352 10.01 4.72 -31.79
CA CYS A 352 9.96 6.08 -31.28
C CYS A 352 9.58 6.15 -29.79
N GLN A 353 10.28 5.37 -28.94
CA GLN A 353 10.15 5.34 -27.50
C GLN A 353 11.08 6.34 -26.83
N ASP A 354 10.82 6.71 -25.58
CA ASP A 354 11.73 7.54 -24.80
C ASP A 354 12.42 6.74 -23.70
N GLU A 355 13.70 7.03 -23.44
CA GLU A 355 14.54 6.36 -22.46
C GLU A 355 14.85 7.27 -21.28
N VAL A 356 14.89 6.71 -20.07
CA VAL A 356 15.10 7.45 -18.81
C VAL A 356 16.06 6.71 -17.91
N SER A 357 17.05 7.42 -17.37
CA SER A 357 17.94 6.92 -16.32
C SER A 357 17.28 7.03 -14.94
N ALA A 358 16.52 6.00 -14.54
CA ALA A 358 15.87 5.90 -13.23
C ALA A 358 15.55 4.45 -12.87
N SER A 359 15.31 4.20 -11.57
CA SER A 359 15.02 2.87 -11.07
C SER A 359 13.72 2.28 -11.62
N VAL A 360 13.79 1.00 -12.01
CA VAL A 360 12.69 0.19 -12.52
C VAL A 360 12.80 -1.24 -12.01
N GLY A 361 11.68 -1.95 -11.90
CA GLY A 361 11.65 -3.36 -11.54
C GLY A 361 10.47 -4.10 -12.16
N ALA A 362 10.57 -5.43 -12.24
CA ALA A 362 9.50 -6.27 -12.77
C ALA A 362 8.17 -5.99 -12.07
N GLY A 363 7.12 -5.71 -12.86
CA GLY A 363 5.80 -5.29 -12.37
C GLY A 363 5.59 -3.77 -12.36
N ASP A 364 6.62 -2.94 -12.57
CA ASP A 364 6.43 -1.51 -12.83
C ASP A 364 5.86 -1.25 -14.24
N SER A 365 5.77 -2.26 -15.10
CA SER A 365 5.05 -2.22 -16.37
C SER A 365 3.66 -1.60 -16.20
N GLY A 366 3.35 -0.58 -16.99
CA GLY A 366 2.13 0.21 -16.86
C GLY A 366 2.30 1.48 -16.03
N SER A 367 3.41 1.71 -15.33
CA SER A 367 3.60 2.92 -14.53
C SER A 367 3.36 4.20 -15.33
N PRO A 368 2.55 5.16 -14.84
CA PRO A 368 2.42 6.47 -15.46
C PRO A 368 3.75 7.22 -15.37
N VAL A 369 4.18 7.83 -16.48
CA VAL A 369 5.38 8.66 -16.57
C VAL A 369 4.94 10.11 -16.71
N PHE A 370 5.50 11.02 -15.90
CA PHE A 370 5.05 12.41 -15.82
C PHE A 370 6.18 13.36 -15.39
N ALA A 371 6.04 14.64 -15.71
CA ALA A 371 6.87 15.72 -15.20
C ALA A 371 6.08 16.55 -14.16
N ILE A 372 6.69 16.88 -13.03
CA ILE A 372 6.10 17.76 -12.02
C ILE A 372 6.17 19.20 -12.54
N THR A 373 5.05 19.90 -12.54
CA THR A 373 4.96 21.29 -13.01
C THR A 373 4.90 22.28 -11.84
N SER A 374 4.11 22.00 -10.79
CA SER A 374 4.01 22.82 -9.60
C SER A 374 3.36 22.03 -8.44
N GLY A 375 4.04 21.92 -7.32
CA GLY A 375 3.52 21.14 -6.18
C GLY A 375 3.24 19.71 -6.57
N ASN A 376 1.98 19.27 -6.51
CA ASN A 376 1.54 17.95 -6.95
C ASN A 376 0.89 17.97 -8.35
N ASP A 377 0.88 19.10 -9.04
CA ASP A 377 0.40 19.18 -10.41
C ASP A 377 1.45 18.64 -11.39
N VAL A 378 1.00 17.80 -12.31
CA VAL A 378 1.91 17.09 -13.23
C VAL A 378 1.42 17.16 -14.67
N GLN A 379 2.39 17.07 -15.60
CA GLN A 379 2.14 16.87 -17.01
C GLN A 379 2.41 15.39 -17.35
N LEU A 380 1.40 14.68 -17.85
CA LEU A 380 1.54 13.31 -18.28
C LEU A 380 2.45 13.22 -19.51
N ARG A 381 3.42 12.34 -19.47
CA ARG A 381 4.41 12.09 -20.54
C ARG A 381 4.15 10.78 -21.29
N GLY A 382 3.65 9.76 -20.60
CA GLY A 382 3.35 8.45 -21.20
C GLY A 382 3.24 7.32 -20.19
N ILE A 383 3.59 6.12 -20.60
CA ILE A 383 3.48 4.88 -19.82
C ILE A 383 4.76 4.03 -19.96
N LEU A 384 5.33 3.62 -18.82
CA LEU A 384 6.49 2.75 -18.77
C LEU A 384 6.12 1.33 -19.22
N TRP A 385 6.94 0.70 -20.07
CA TRP A 385 6.72 -0.68 -20.49
C TRP A 385 7.94 -1.60 -20.31
N GLY A 386 9.15 -1.09 -20.28
CA GLY A 386 10.36 -1.90 -20.22
C GLY A 386 11.48 -1.23 -19.44
N GLY A 387 12.53 -1.99 -19.17
CA GLY A 387 13.73 -1.47 -18.51
C GLY A 387 14.92 -2.40 -18.62
N SER A 388 16.09 -1.90 -18.24
CA SER A 388 17.34 -2.65 -18.22
C SER A 388 17.33 -3.74 -17.15
N LEU A 389 18.09 -4.81 -17.36
CA LEU A 389 18.18 -5.94 -16.41
C LEU A 389 18.76 -5.55 -15.05
N ASP A 390 19.59 -4.50 -15.00
CA ASP A 390 20.16 -3.97 -13.77
C ASP A 390 19.21 -3.00 -13.03
N GLY A 391 18.05 -2.69 -13.64
CA GLY A 391 17.02 -1.85 -13.04
C GLY A 391 17.37 -0.37 -12.95
N THR A 392 18.32 0.13 -13.75
CA THR A 392 18.81 1.52 -13.72
C THR A 392 18.26 2.42 -14.82
N THR A 393 17.66 1.82 -15.85
CA THR A 393 17.11 2.52 -17.02
C THR A 393 15.77 1.95 -17.40
N PHE A 394 14.81 2.80 -17.70
CA PHE A 394 13.53 2.36 -18.25
C PHE A 394 13.20 3.04 -19.58
N VAL A 395 12.33 2.41 -20.34
CA VAL A 395 11.74 2.96 -21.57
C VAL A 395 10.22 3.10 -21.38
N TYR A 396 9.67 4.13 -22.02
CA TYR A 396 8.23 4.37 -21.98
C TYR A 396 7.69 4.78 -23.34
N SER A 397 6.41 4.48 -23.57
CA SER A 397 5.66 4.95 -24.73
C SER A 397 5.19 6.39 -24.48
N PRO A 398 5.65 7.39 -25.25
CA PRO A 398 5.19 8.77 -25.13
C PRO A 398 3.70 8.91 -25.36
N ILE A 399 3.04 9.86 -24.65
CA ILE A 399 1.60 10.08 -24.77
C ILE A 399 1.17 10.40 -26.21
N ALA A 400 2.01 11.10 -26.96
CA ALA A 400 1.75 11.40 -28.37
C ALA A 400 1.70 10.13 -29.24
N ASN A 401 2.50 9.13 -28.93
CA ASN A 401 2.47 7.83 -29.58
C ASN A 401 1.20 7.05 -29.22
N ILE A 402 0.85 7.06 -27.93
CA ILE A 402 -0.38 6.39 -27.43
C ILE A 402 -1.63 6.95 -28.14
N GLU A 403 -1.66 8.26 -28.37
CA GLU A 403 -2.81 8.95 -28.97
C GLU A 403 -2.82 8.99 -30.49
N ARG A 404 -1.89 8.33 -31.16
CA ARG A 404 -1.94 8.18 -32.63
C ARG A 404 -3.22 7.50 -33.05
N ALA A 405 -3.72 7.84 -34.23
CA ALA A 405 -4.97 7.27 -34.77
C ALA A 405 -4.87 5.76 -35.03
N ASP A 406 -3.66 5.27 -35.29
CA ASP A 406 -3.34 3.85 -35.51
C ASP A 406 -2.90 3.11 -34.22
N GLU A 407 -3.01 3.79 -33.07
CA GLU A 407 -2.83 3.26 -31.70
C GLU A 407 -4.16 3.40 -30.92
N LEU A 408 -4.15 3.89 -29.67
CA LEU A 408 -5.40 4.04 -28.92
C LEU A 408 -6.26 5.23 -29.39
N GLY A 409 -5.68 6.19 -30.10
CA GLY A 409 -6.35 7.44 -30.46
C GLY A 409 -6.49 8.41 -29.28
N PRO A 410 -7.17 9.55 -29.49
CA PRO A 410 -7.29 10.60 -28.49
C PRO A 410 -7.89 10.13 -27.16
N LEU A 411 -7.29 10.56 -26.06
CA LEU A 411 -7.68 10.23 -24.69
C LEU A 411 -7.95 11.51 -23.90
N THR A 412 -9.00 11.55 -23.10
CA THR A 412 -9.18 12.56 -22.06
C THR A 412 -8.61 12.01 -20.77
N VAL A 413 -7.53 12.63 -20.25
CA VAL A 413 -6.76 12.10 -19.11
C VAL A 413 -6.67 13.05 -17.93
N CYS A 414 -6.89 14.34 -18.11
CA CYS A 414 -6.76 15.34 -17.06
C CYS A 414 -7.83 15.25 -15.98
N SER A 415 -7.48 15.72 -14.79
CA SER A 415 -8.42 15.85 -13.69
C SER A 415 -9.50 16.91 -13.97
N VAL A 416 -10.60 16.85 -13.23
CA VAL A 416 -11.70 17.80 -13.36
C VAL A 416 -11.20 19.25 -13.22
N GLY A 417 -11.63 20.13 -14.14
CA GLY A 417 -11.19 21.51 -14.21
C GLY A 417 -10.03 21.78 -15.17
N PHE A 418 -9.45 20.74 -15.75
CA PHE A 418 -8.41 20.82 -16.77
C PHE A 418 -8.85 20.12 -18.05
N THR A 419 -8.37 20.62 -19.18
CA THR A 419 -8.70 20.05 -20.50
C THR A 419 -7.43 19.54 -21.16
N CYS A 420 -7.36 18.23 -21.38
CA CYS A 420 -6.31 17.62 -22.18
C CYS A 420 -6.69 16.20 -22.68
#